data_5e3c8ea4672e5570336c94f3835493bf
#
_entry.id   5e3c8ea4672e5570336c94f3835493bf
#
_cell.length_a   1.000
_cell.length_b   1.000
_cell.length_c   1.000
_cell.angle_alpha   90.00
_cell.angle_beta   90.00
_cell.angle_gamma   90.00
#
_symmetry.space_group_name_H-M   'P 1'
#
loop_
_entity.id
_entity.type
_entity.pdbx_description
1 polymer ?
#
loop_
_entity_poly.entity_id
_entity_poly.type
_entity_poly.pdbx_seq_one_letter_code
_entity_poly.pdbx_strand_id
1 'polypeptide(L)'
;MGRKRIDRTGEERVNNFGSKMIIKECRKYSDIDVYFPEYDWVFKHVTYQSFNNGTIKCPYEPRYYGEGYLGEGKYKVSENGKTTDEYDIWYDMLKRCYDPKLHEKHNTYKGCVVEDHLLNFQRMGEWIENNYYEIPGEVMCLDKDILYKGGV
;
A
#
# COMPACT_ATOMS: atom_id res chain seq x y z
N MET A 1 36.35 -20.87 -14.64
CA MET A 1 36.21 -19.46 -14.92
C MET A 1 34.78 -19.03 -14.73
N GLY A 2 34.54 -18.04 -13.86
CA GLY A 2 33.24 -17.51 -13.66
C GLY A 2 32.79 -16.61 -14.81
N ARG A 3 31.48 -16.49 -14.99
CA ARG A 3 30.93 -15.54 -15.96
C ARG A 3 31.24 -14.11 -15.50
N LYS A 4 31.55 -13.25 -16.46
CA LYS A 4 31.73 -11.85 -16.18
C LYS A 4 30.42 -11.27 -15.65
N ARG A 5 30.48 -10.55 -14.53
CA ARG A 5 29.30 -9.91 -13.96
C ARG A 5 28.83 -8.78 -14.88
N ILE A 6 27.53 -8.75 -15.13
CA ILE A 6 26.92 -7.68 -15.90
C ILE A 6 26.41 -6.63 -14.92
N ASP A 7 26.89 -5.40 -15.07
CA ASP A 7 26.40 -4.29 -14.27
C ASP A 7 25.17 -3.71 -14.96
N ARG A 8 24.03 -3.86 -14.30
CA ARG A 8 22.74 -3.41 -14.81
C ARG A 8 22.27 -2.11 -14.16
N THR A 9 23.15 -1.43 -13.44
CA THR A 9 22.84 -0.15 -12.81
C THR A 9 22.31 0.84 -13.85
N GLY A 10 21.19 1.47 -13.54
CA GLY A 10 20.55 2.44 -14.44
C GLY A 10 19.51 1.85 -15.37
N GLU A 11 19.35 0.53 -15.39
CA GLU A 11 18.32 -0.12 -16.21
C GLU A 11 16.94 0.27 -15.66
N GLU A 12 16.00 0.57 -16.56
CA GLU A 12 14.66 1.05 -16.21
C GLU A 12 13.59 0.09 -16.71
N ARG A 13 12.55 -0.07 -15.92
CA ARG A 13 11.33 -0.81 -16.28
C ARG A 13 10.13 -0.22 -15.57
N VAL A 14 8.94 -0.58 -16.04
CA VAL A 14 7.69 -0.28 -15.35
C VAL A 14 7.21 -1.60 -14.74
N ASN A 15 6.84 -1.58 -13.46
CA ASN A 15 6.34 -2.79 -12.81
C ASN A 15 4.89 -3.09 -13.25
N ASN A 16 4.36 -4.21 -12.80
CA ASN A 16 3.03 -4.67 -13.19
C ASN A 16 1.90 -3.76 -12.66
N PHE A 17 2.23 -2.81 -11.82
CA PHE A 17 1.28 -1.87 -11.21
C PHE A 17 1.41 -0.46 -11.78
N GLY A 18 2.27 -0.27 -12.80
CA GLY A 18 2.42 1.01 -13.48
C GLY A 18 3.47 1.94 -12.89
N SER A 19 4.28 1.48 -11.95
CA SER A 19 5.32 2.30 -11.34
C SER A 19 6.66 2.12 -12.03
N LYS A 20 7.39 3.23 -12.22
CA LYS A 20 8.73 3.19 -12.82
C LYS A 20 9.73 2.65 -11.81
N MET A 21 10.61 1.78 -12.28
CA MET A 21 11.69 1.19 -11.50
C MET A 21 13.02 1.47 -12.17
N ILE A 22 14.04 1.79 -11.38
CA ILE A 22 15.41 2.02 -11.87
C ILE A 22 16.34 1.22 -10.97
N ILE A 23 17.25 0.44 -11.56
CA ILE A 23 18.26 -0.27 -10.78
C ILE A 23 19.27 0.77 -10.26
N LYS A 24 19.28 0.97 -8.95
CA LYS A 24 20.16 1.93 -8.30
C LYS A 24 21.54 1.33 -8.01
N GLU A 25 21.57 0.06 -7.67
CA GLU A 25 22.80 -0.66 -7.40
C GLU A 25 22.66 -2.10 -7.84
N CYS A 26 23.70 -2.64 -8.47
CA CYS A 26 23.71 -4.02 -8.94
C CYS A 26 24.95 -4.72 -8.38
N ARG A 27 24.77 -5.50 -7.33
CA ARG A 27 25.85 -6.27 -6.71
C ARG A 27 26.03 -7.60 -7.44
N LYS A 28 24.92 -8.27 -7.75
CA LYS A 28 24.88 -9.49 -8.54
C LYS A 28 23.44 -9.70 -9.02
N TYR A 29 23.22 -10.71 -9.87
CA TYR A 29 21.91 -11.00 -10.42
C TYR A 29 20.83 -11.20 -9.34
N SER A 30 21.20 -11.82 -8.23
CA SER A 30 20.27 -12.10 -7.14
C SER A 30 20.27 -11.04 -6.04
N ASP A 31 20.96 -9.91 -6.25
CA ASP A 31 21.08 -8.88 -5.21
C ASP A 31 21.25 -7.50 -5.84
N ILE A 32 20.13 -6.84 -6.10
CA ILE A 32 20.08 -5.49 -6.64
C ILE A 32 19.21 -4.62 -5.74
N ASP A 33 19.42 -3.31 -5.84
CA ASP A 33 18.54 -2.31 -5.22
C ASP A 33 17.77 -1.60 -6.33
N VAL A 34 16.46 -1.46 -6.13
CA VAL A 34 15.55 -0.85 -7.11
C VAL A 34 14.96 0.43 -6.55
N TYR A 35 15.09 1.52 -7.30
CA TYR A 35 14.57 2.82 -6.94
C TYR A 35 13.25 3.09 -7.65
N PHE A 36 12.27 3.59 -6.91
CA PHE A 36 10.98 4.03 -7.43
C PHE A 36 10.93 5.55 -7.39
N PRO A 37 11.25 6.23 -8.50
CA PRO A 37 11.35 7.70 -8.51
C PRO A 37 10.05 8.41 -8.18
N GLU A 38 8.90 7.81 -8.51
CA GLU A 38 7.60 8.41 -8.22
C GLU A 38 7.33 8.54 -6.71
N TYR A 39 7.97 7.69 -5.91
CA TYR A 39 7.77 7.64 -4.46
C TYR A 39 9.03 7.92 -3.67
N ASP A 40 10.14 8.20 -4.37
CA ASP A 40 11.46 8.41 -3.75
C ASP A 40 11.79 7.31 -2.73
N TRP A 41 11.67 6.06 -3.17
CA TRP A 41 11.83 4.90 -2.30
C TRP A 41 12.67 3.83 -2.96
N VAL A 42 13.50 3.14 -2.16
CA VAL A 42 14.40 2.09 -2.63
C VAL A 42 14.02 0.74 -2.02
N PHE A 43 13.81 -0.25 -2.87
CA PHE A 43 13.65 -1.63 -2.44
C PHE A 43 15.03 -2.29 -2.51
N LYS A 44 15.58 -2.64 -1.35
CA LYS A 44 16.94 -3.21 -1.25
C LYS A 44 16.91 -4.73 -1.33
N HIS A 45 17.99 -5.28 -1.90
CA HIS A 45 18.23 -6.74 -1.90
C HIS A 45 17.13 -7.55 -2.56
N VAL A 46 16.77 -7.18 -3.78
CA VAL A 46 15.83 -7.95 -4.61
C VAL A 46 16.58 -8.61 -5.76
N THR A 47 15.93 -9.54 -6.44
CA THR A 47 16.54 -10.23 -7.58
C THR A 47 16.27 -9.48 -8.89
N TYR A 48 17.20 -9.61 -9.83
CA TYR A 48 16.98 -9.08 -11.18
C TYR A 48 15.77 -9.75 -11.84
N GLN A 49 15.54 -11.03 -11.57
CA GLN A 49 14.38 -11.72 -12.12
C GLN A 49 13.07 -11.04 -11.72
N SER A 50 12.93 -10.65 -10.47
CA SER A 50 11.75 -9.92 -9.99
C SER A 50 11.61 -8.57 -10.68
N PHE A 51 12.74 -7.86 -10.86
CA PHE A 51 12.76 -6.60 -11.60
C PHE A 51 12.31 -6.81 -13.06
N ASN A 52 12.85 -7.81 -13.72
CA ASN A 52 12.54 -8.12 -15.11
C ASN A 52 11.07 -8.54 -15.29
N ASN A 53 10.52 -9.28 -14.32
CA ASN A 53 9.13 -9.71 -14.36
C ASN A 53 8.14 -8.62 -13.92
N GLY A 54 8.64 -7.53 -13.35
CA GLY A 54 7.78 -6.44 -12.89
C GLY A 54 6.99 -6.74 -11.63
N THR A 55 7.40 -7.73 -10.85
CA THR A 55 6.67 -8.16 -9.64
C THR A 55 7.05 -7.38 -8.38
N ILE A 56 8.05 -6.52 -8.45
CA ILE A 56 8.47 -5.70 -7.31
C ILE A 56 7.43 -4.63 -7.05
N LYS A 57 6.97 -4.53 -5.80
CA LYS A 57 5.93 -3.60 -5.38
C LYS A 57 6.51 -2.55 -4.45
N CYS A 58 6.12 -1.30 -4.66
CA CYS A 58 6.46 -0.22 -3.73
C CYS A 58 5.35 -0.12 -2.69
N PRO A 59 5.67 -0.03 -1.38
CA PRO A 59 4.65 0.11 -0.34
C PRO A 59 3.80 1.38 -0.49
N TYR A 60 4.30 2.38 -1.20
CA TYR A 60 3.60 3.65 -1.38
C TYR A 60 2.75 3.71 -2.65
N GLU A 61 2.68 2.61 -3.42
CA GLU A 61 1.81 2.55 -4.59
C GLU A 61 0.34 2.54 -4.17
N PRO A 62 -0.52 3.41 -4.77
CA PRO A 62 -1.94 3.47 -4.41
C PRO A 62 -2.71 2.32 -5.07
N ARG A 63 -2.52 1.11 -4.57
CA ARG A 63 -3.10 -0.12 -5.14
C ARG A 63 -4.53 -0.42 -4.72
N TYR A 64 -4.98 0.20 -3.62
CA TYR A 64 -6.31 -0.07 -3.07
C TYR A 64 -7.28 0.99 -3.55
N TYR A 65 -8.13 0.63 -4.50
CA TYR A 65 -9.09 1.55 -5.14
C TYR A 65 -8.41 2.77 -5.77
N GLY A 66 -7.12 2.64 -6.14
CA GLY A 66 -6.35 3.72 -6.73
C GLY A 66 -5.96 4.83 -5.76
N GLU A 67 -6.24 4.67 -4.48
CA GLU A 67 -6.00 5.71 -3.47
C GLU A 67 -5.17 5.21 -2.29
N GLY A 68 -5.53 4.06 -1.70
CA GLY A 68 -4.86 3.56 -0.51
C GLY A 68 -3.57 2.83 -0.81
N TYR A 69 -2.61 2.93 0.11
CA TYR A 69 -1.32 2.25 0.01
C TYR A 69 -0.87 1.74 1.38
N LEU A 70 -0.02 0.70 1.36
CA LEU A 70 0.37 0.01 2.60
C LEU A 70 1.39 0.76 3.45
N GLY A 71 2.28 1.54 2.83
CA GLY A 71 3.33 2.25 3.54
C GLY A 71 4.33 1.31 4.22
N GLU A 72 5.15 1.88 5.09
CA GLU A 72 6.15 1.15 5.86
C GLU A 72 5.93 1.37 7.35
N GLY A 73 5.99 0.29 8.14
CA GLY A 73 5.83 0.38 9.59
C GLY A 73 5.55 -0.98 10.22
N LYS A 74 5.12 -0.95 11.47
CA LYS A 74 4.93 -2.15 12.28
C LYS A 74 3.59 -2.88 12.02
N TYR A 75 2.64 -2.22 11.39
CA TYR A 75 1.31 -2.81 11.19
C TYR A 75 1.32 -3.76 10.00
N LYS A 76 0.79 -4.96 10.21
CA LYS A 76 0.77 -6.03 9.22
C LYS A 76 -0.59 -6.16 8.57
N VAL A 77 -0.60 -6.54 7.31
CA VAL A 77 -1.83 -6.85 6.58
C VAL A 77 -2.43 -8.16 7.10
N SER A 78 -1.57 -9.13 7.38
CA SER A 78 -2.03 -10.43 7.85
C SER A 78 -1.12 -10.99 8.93
N GLU A 79 -1.68 -11.85 9.76
CA GLU A 79 -0.96 -12.53 10.81
C GLU A 79 -1.60 -13.88 11.03
N ASN A 80 -0.78 -14.94 11.14
CA ASN A 80 -1.26 -16.32 11.35
C ASN A 80 -2.31 -16.76 10.31
N GLY A 81 -2.13 -16.34 9.05
CA GLY A 81 -3.01 -16.73 7.94
C GLY A 81 -4.32 -15.97 7.84
N LYS A 82 -4.51 -14.96 8.67
CA LYS A 82 -5.70 -14.12 8.65
C LYS A 82 -5.34 -12.66 8.53
N THR A 83 -6.22 -11.87 7.93
CA THR A 83 -6.03 -10.42 7.90
C THR A 83 -6.16 -9.84 9.30
N THR A 84 -5.39 -8.79 9.58
CA THR A 84 -5.43 -8.11 10.87
C THR A 84 -6.68 -7.23 10.98
N ASP A 85 -7.10 -6.93 12.20
CA ASP A 85 -8.23 -6.03 12.42
C ASP A 85 -7.97 -4.64 11.84
N GLU A 86 -6.74 -4.14 12.00
CA GLU A 86 -6.33 -2.85 11.44
C GLU A 86 -6.49 -2.82 9.92
N TYR A 87 -6.09 -3.90 9.26
CA TYR A 87 -6.23 -4.01 7.81
C TYR A 87 -7.70 -4.08 7.40
N ASP A 88 -8.51 -4.87 8.10
CA ASP A 88 -9.92 -5.03 7.77
C ASP A 88 -10.67 -3.69 7.92
N ILE A 89 -10.39 -2.95 8.98
CA ILE A 89 -11.00 -1.64 9.21
C ILE A 89 -10.59 -0.65 8.13
N TRP A 90 -9.29 -0.61 7.82
CA TRP A 90 -8.75 0.28 6.79
C TRP A 90 -9.31 -0.04 5.41
N TYR A 91 -9.31 -1.32 5.05
CA TYR A 91 -9.83 -1.76 3.75
C TYR A 91 -11.31 -1.43 3.61
N ASP A 92 -12.10 -1.67 4.67
CA ASP A 92 -13.53 -1.40 4.66
C ASP A 92 -13.81 0.11 4.50
N MET A 93 -13.00 0.94 5.15
CA MET A 93 -13.08 2.39 5.00
C MET A 93 -12.86 2.81 3.55
N LEU A 94 -11.82 2.29 2.91
CA LEU A 94 -11.53 2.57 1.50
C LEU A 94 -12.66 2.10 0.60
N LYS A 95 -13.20 0.92 0.88
CA LYS A 95 -14.31 0.35 0.12
C LYS A 95 -15.54 1.25 0.19
N ARG A 96 -15.88 1.74 1.37
CA ARG A 96 -17.02 2.63 1.54
C ARG A 96 -16.87 3.93 0.76
N CYS A 97 -15.66 4.47 0.71
CA CYS A 97 -15.42 5.74 0.02
C CYS A 97 -15.25 5.60 -1.49
N TYR A 98 -14.66 4.50 -1.95
CA TYR A 98 -14.15 4.42 -3.32
C TYR A 98 -14.70 3.27 -4.15
N ASP A 99 -15.50 2.36 -3.60
CA ASP A 99 -16.05 1.25 -4.39
C ASP A 99 -17.32 1.70 -5.13
N PRO A 100 -17.29 1.80 -6.47
CA PRO A 100 -18.47 2.20 -7.23
C PRO A 100 -19.66 1.25 -7.07
N LYS A 101 -19.40 -0.03 -6.91
CA LYS A 101 -20.46 -1.04 -6.72
C LYS A 101 -21.21 -0.82 -5.41
N LEU A 102 -20.48 -0.44 -4.37
CA LEU A 102 -21.09 -0.13 -3.07
C LEU A 102 -21.90 1.15 -3.16
N HIS A 103 -21.42 2.16 -3.90
CA HIS A 103 -22.13 3.43 -4.08
C HIS A 103 -23.45 3.27 -4.82
N GLU A 104 -23.54 2.29 -5.71
CA GLU A 104 -24.80 1.97 -6.39
C GLU A 104 -25.87 1.51 -5.41
N LYS A 105 -25.47 0.76 -4.39
CA LYS A 105 -26.38 0.24 -3.37
C LYS A 105 -26.59 1.21 -2.21
N HIS A 106 -25.59 2.00 -1.89
CA HIS A 106 -25.59 2.89 -0.72
C HIS A 106 -25.07 4.27 -1.09
N ASN A 107 -25.93 5.14 -1.60
CA ASN A 107 -25.57 6.49 -2.01
C ASN A 107 -24.99 7.34 -0.88
N THR A 108 -25.19 6.92 0.38
CA THR A 108 -24.71 7.65 1.55
C THR A 108 -23.20 7.87 1.52
N TYR A 109 -22.45 6.94 0.92
CA TYR A 109 -20.99 7.01 0.86
C TYR A 109 -20.48 7.70 -0.40
N LYS A 110 -21.36 8.02 -1.34
CA LYS A 110 -20.97 8.68 -2.57
C LYS A 110 -20.44 10.07 -2.26
N GLY A 111 -19.24 10.39 -2.76
CA GLY A 111 -18.59 11.66 -2.49
C GLY A 111 -17.74 11.69 -1.23
N CYS A 112 -17.69 10.59 -0.47
CA CYS A 112 -16.79 10.47 0.67
C CYS A 112 -15.35 10.34 0.22
N VAL A 113 -14.44 10.98 0.94
CA VAL A 113 -12.98 10.90 0.66
C VAL A 113 -12.27 10.60 1.97
N VAL A 114 -11.26 9.75 1.92
CA VAL A 114 -10.43 9.46 3.07
C VAL A 114 -9.38 10.56 3.22
N GLU A 115 -9.11 10.99 4.45
CA GLU A 115 -8.02 11.94 4.69
C GLU A 115 -6.70 11.38 4.17
N ASP A 116 -5.86 12.24 3.56
CA ASP A 116 -4.64 11.82 2.89
C ASP A 116 -3.74 10.94 3.75
N HIS A 117 -3.55 11.30 5.02
CA HIS A 117 -2.66 10.52 5.88
C HIS A 117 -3.23 9.14 6.23
N LEU A 118 -4.56 8.97 6.21
CA LEU A 118 -5.20 7.69 6.47
C LEU A 118 -5.28 6.79 5.25
N LEU A 119 -4.90 7.28 4.07
CA LEU A 119 -4.69 6.44 2.89
C LEU A 119 -3.50 5.50 3.11
N ASN A 120 -2.56 5.90 3.95
CA ASN A 120 -1.43 5.08 4.35
C ASN A 120 -1.88 4.13 5.46
N PHE A 121 -1.85 2.82 5.19
CA PHE A 121 -2.26 1.80 6.14
C PHE A 121 -1.54 1.93 7.48
N GLN A 122 -0.25 2.25 7.48
CA GLN A 122 0.53 2.38 8.72
C GLN A 122 0.02 3.54 9.58
N ARG A 123 -0.37 4.65 8.96
CA ARG A 123 -0.96 5.79 9.69
C ARG A 123 -2.34 5.45 10.23
N MET A 124 -3.12 4.69 9.46
CA MET A 124 -4.41 4.22 9.94
C MET A 124 -4.25 3.29 11.14
N GLY A 125 -3.25 2.41 11.11
CA GLY A 125 -2.92 1.54 12.23
C GLY A 125 -2.62 2.33 13.50
N GLU A 126 -1.81 3.39 13.38
CA GLU A 126 -1.51 4.28 14.51
C GLU A 126 -2.78 4.94 15.05
N TRP A 127 -3.63 5.42 14.13
CA TRP A 127 -4.89 6.06 14.52
C TRP A 127 -5.79 5.09 15.29
N ILE A 128 -5.90 3.86 14.80
CA ILE A 128 -6.72 2.84 15.45
C ILE A 128 -6.17 2.52 16.85
N GLU A 129 -4.85 2.36 16.96
CA GLU A 129 -4.21 2.06 18.24
C GLU A 129 -4.48 3.15 19.29
N ASN A 130 -4.53 4.40 18.85
CA ASN A 130 -4.73 5.55 19.73
C ASN A 130 -6.21 5.86 20.00
N ASN A 131 -7.12 5.46 19.15
CA ASN A 131 -8.52 5.87 19.18
C ASN A 131 -9.51 4.72 19.24
N TYR A 132 -9.05 3.49 19.18
CA TYR A 132 -9.92 2.33 19.24
C TYR A 132 -10.32 2.04 20.68
N TYR A 133 -11.62 1.99 20.92
CA TYR A 133 -12.16 1.60 22.21
C TYR A 133 -12.97 0.34 22.03
N GLU A 134 -12.56 -0.74 22.68
CA GLU A 134 -13.32 -1.96 22.69
C GLU A 134 -14.42 -1.87 23.72
N ILE A 135 -15.66 -1.89 23.27
CA ILE A 135 -16.81 -1.89 24.14
C ILE A 135 -17.28 -3.35 24.25
N PRO A 136 -17.34 -3.92 25.47
CA PRO A 136 -17.76 -5.32 25.61
C PRO A 136 -19.11 -5.58 24.95
N GLY A 137 -19.16 -6.60 24.07
CA GLY A 137 -20.37 -6.97 23.37
C GLY A 137 -20.65 -6.19 22.11
N GLU A 138 -19.81 -5.21 21.77
CA GLU A 138 -19.97 -4.43 20.55
C GLU A 138 -18.69 -4.45 19.73
N VAL A 139 -18.84 -4.46 18.42
CA VAL A 139 -17.72 -4.31 17.49
C VAL A 139 -17.63 -2.85 17.10
N MET A 140 -16.48 -2.27 17.29
CA MET A 140 -16.26 -0.90 16.87
C MET A 140 -16.26 -0.80 15.35
N CYS A 141 -17.17 -0.01 14.81
CA CYS A 141 -17.21 0.31 13.40
C CYS A 141 -16.73 1.73 13.22
N LEU A 142 -15.97 1.95 12.15
CA LEU A 142 -15.58 3.31 11.79
C LEU A 142 -16.84 4.06 11.31
N ASP A 143 -17.13 5.15 11.99
CA ASP A 143 -18.22 6.03 11.58
C ASP A 143 -17.75 6.87 10.40
N LYS A 144 -18.69 7.28 9.57
CA LYS A 144 -18.39 8.19 8.47
C LYS A 144 -17.83 9.54 8.93
N ASP A 145 -17.88 9.82 10.22
CA ASP A 145 -17.29 11.04 10.80
C ASP A 145 -15.77 11.07 10.66
N ILE A 146 -15.11 9.91 10.55
CA ILE A 146 -13.69 9.87 10.28
C ILE A 146 -13.38 9.85 8.78
N LEU A 147 -14.42 9.76 7.95
CA LEU A 147 -14.29 9.81 6.51
C LEU A 147 -14.50 11.26 6.07
N TYR A 148 -13.53 11.82 5.39
CA TYR A 148 -13.63 13.18 4.90
C TYR A 148 -14.69 13.27 3.81
N LYS A 149 -15.62 14.21 3.95
CA LYS A 149 -16.60 14.50 2.91
C LYS A 149 -16.14 15.73 2.15
N GLY A 150 -15.93 15.56 0.86
CA GLY A 150 -15.54 16.66 0.01
C GLY A 150 -16.53 17.82 0.12
N GLY A 151 -16.03 19.02 0.35
CA GLY A 151 -16.85 20.21 0.44
C GLY A 151 -17.45 20.49 1.82
N VAL A 152 -17.06 19.74 2.80
CA VAL A 152 -17.52 19.95 4.18
C VAL A 152 -16.41 20.44 5.05
#